data_67eae054ec4ccc28eb1e84ea742a73f5
#
_entry.id   67eae054ec4ccc28eb1e84ea742a73f5
#
_cell.length_a   1.000
_cell.length_b   1.000
_cell.length_c   1.000
_cell.angle_alpha   90.00
_cell.angle_beta   90.00
_cell.angle_gamma   90.00
#
_symmetry.space_group_name_H-M   'P 1'
#
loop_
_entity.id
_entity.type
_entity.pdbx_description
1 polymer ?
#
loop_
_entity_poly.entity_id
_entity_poly.type
_entity_poly.pdbx_seq_one_letter_code
_entity_poly.pdbx_strand_id
1 'polypeptide(L)'
;MSSHDTLLSPVNVGGLQLNNRVVMAPMTRNQSPDNVPTDANVEYYRKRAAGGVGLIVTEGTCVDHIAASGYPNVPYIHGEDRLAGWKRVVDAVHAEGGKIAPQLWHVGGMRKRGVAPEGDVDGYAPSGMNMPGKVNRYTMTTSDIDDVIAAFAKGARDAKAVGFDAVEIHGAHGYLLDQFLWEGTNQRDDGYGGSMAKRGRFVAEIVAACRSEVGSDFPLILRWSQWKQQD
;
A
#
# COMPACT_ATOMS: atom_id res chain seq x y z
N MET A 1 -3.76 15.70 -32.85
CA MET A 1 -3.47 16.01 -31.45
C MET A 1 -1.99 15.71 -31.18
N SER A 2 -1.28 16.63 -30.56
CA SER A 2 0.09 16.37 -30.15
C SER A 2 0.12 15.34 -29.01
N SER A 3 1.27 14.70 -28.76
CA SER A 3 1.42 13.78 -27.63
C SER A 3 1.16 14.49 -26.27
N HIS A 4 1.43 15.78 -26.19
CA HIS A 4 1.14 16.62 -25.03
C HIS A 4 -0.37 16.78 -24.79
N ASP A 5 -1.17 16.94 -25.85
CA ASP A 5 -2.62 17.09 -25.74
C ASP A 5 -3.25 15.83 -25.15
N THR A 6 -2.76 14.64 -25.53
CA THR A 6 -3.23 13.36 -24.98
C THR A 6 -2.89 13.22 -23.49
N LEU A 7 -1.66 13.56 -23.07
CA LEU A 7 -1.23 13.45 -21.67
C LEU A 7 -2.05 14.35 -20.73
N LEU A 8 -2.37 15.57 -21.20
CA LEU A 8 -3.08 16.57 -20.41
C LEU A 8 -4.61 16.51 -20.58
N SER A 9 -5.13 15.58 -21.39
CA SER A 9 -6.58 15.41 -21.54
C SER A 9 -7.19 14.62 -20.38
N PRO A 10 -8.43 14.95 -19.97
CA PRO A 10 -9.16 14.18 -18.97
C PRO A 10 -9.31 12.71 -19.35
N VAL A 11 -9.41 11.85 -18.33
CA VAL A 11 -9.60 10.40 -18.49
C VAL A 11 -10.44 9.83 -17.36
N ASN A 12 -11.26 8.82 -17.69
CA ASN A 12 -11.93 7.98 -16.70
C ASN A 12 -11.20 6.63 -16.63
N VAL A 13 -10.77 6.25 -15.44
CA VAL A 13 -10.12 4.96 -15.18
C VAL A 13 -10.87 4.25 -14.06
N GLY A 14 -11.65 3.21 -14.40
CA GLY A 14 -12.36 2.41 -13.43
C GLY A 14 -13.34 3.22 -12.54
N GLY A 15 -13.98 4.24 -13.10
CA GLY A 15 -14.87 5.15 -12.36
C GLY A 15 -14.18 6.38 -11.78
N LEU A 16 -12.86 6.41 -11.72
CA LEU A 16 -12.08 7.56 -11.25
C LEU A 16 -11.93 8.59 -12.37
N GLN A 17 -12.54 9.75 -12.20
CA GLN A 17 -12.43 10.88 -13.13
C GLN A 17 -11.17 11.69 -12.81
N LEU A 18 -10.22 11.73 -13.73
CA LEU A 18 -8.96 12.46 -13.61
C LEU A 18 -8.91 13.62 -14.62
N ASN A 19 -8.39 14.77 -14.21
CA ASN A 19 -8.23 15.95 -15.06
C ASN A 19 -7.15 15.76 -16.13
N ASN A 20 -6.24 14.83 -15.95
CA ASN A 20 -5.18 14.45 -16.89
C ASN A 20 -4.61 13.07 -16.55
N ARG A 21 -3.62 12.60 -17.32
CA ARG A 21 -3.03 11.26 -17.18
C ARG A 21 -1.72 11.24 -16.40
N VAL A 22 -1.40 12.31 -15.68
CA VAL A 22 -0.19 12.40 -14.85
C VAL A 22 -0.50 11.82 -13.48
N VAL A 23 0.22 10.78 -13.10
CA VAL A 23 0.10 10.12 -11.79
C VAL A 23 1.39 10.30 -11.01
N MET A 24 1.31 10.87 -9.81
CA MET A 24 2.42 10.91 -8.88
C MET A 24 2.63 9.53 -8.25
N ALA A 25 3.81 8.95 -8.48
CA ALA A 25 4.18 7.67 -7.88
C ALA A 25 4.40 7.78 -6.35
N PRO A 26 4.15 6.70 -5.59
CA PRO A 26 4.40 6.66 -4.15
C PRO A 26 5.89 6.77 -3.83
N MET A 27 6.22 7.59 -2.83
CA MET A 27 7.59 7.80 -2.33
C MET A 27 7.58 7.91 -0.82
N THR A 28 8.14 6.93 -0.13
CA THR A 28 8.29 6.94 1.34
C THR A 28 9.23 8.07 1.77
N ARG A 29 8.77 8.91 2.70
CA ARG A 29 9.46 10.14 3.12
C ARG A 29 9.92 10.12 4.56
N ASN A 30 9.38 9.23 5.39
CA ASN A 30 9.69 9.13 6.83
C ASN A 30 9.44 10.46 7.58
N GLN A 31 8.39 11.17 7.25
CA GLN A 31 8.04 12.52 7.77
C GLN A 31 6.77 12.53 8.63
N SER A 32 6.33 11.37 9.11
CA SER A 32 5.13 11.23 9.94
C SER A 32 5.50 10.73 11.35
N PRO A 33 6.00 11.61 12.24
CA PRO A 33 6.26 11.26 13.64
C PRO A 33 5.03 10.60 14.26
N ASP A 34 5.24 9.60 15.13
CA ASP A 34 4.16 8.79 15.75
C ASP A 34 3.22 8.15 14.72
N ASN A 35 3.69 8.03 13.46
CA ASN A 35 2.96 7.49 12.32
C ASN A 35 1.72 8.33 11.92
N VAL A 36 1.68 9.61 12.35
CA VAL A 36 0.60 10.57 12.10
C VAL A 36 1.00 11.51 10.96
N PRO A 37 0.20 11.67 9.89
CA PRO A 37 0.42 12.71 8.89
C PRO A 37 0.35 14.10 9.51
N THR A 38 1.41 14.88 9.31
CA THR A 38 1.57 16.25 9.85
C THR A 38 1.20 17.33 8.83
N ASP A 39 1.27 18.59 9.25
CA ASP A 39 1.08 19.72 8.33
C ASP A 39 2.11 19.73 7.18
N ALA A 40 3.30 19.19 7.42
CA ALA A 40 4.29 19.00 6.36
C ALA A 40 3.82 18.00 5.29
N ASN A 41 3.09 16.94 5.68
CA ASN A 41 2.46 16.02 4.74
C ASN A 41 1.32 16.72 3.98
N VAL A 42 0.48 17.48 4.69
CA VAL A 42 -0.63 18.26 4.10
C VAL A 42 -0.09 19.15 2.98
N GLU A 43 0.89 20.01 3.30
CA GLU A 43 1.46 20.96 2.34
C GLU A 43 2.20 20.26 1.19
N TYR A 44 2.85 19.13 1.47
CA TYR A 44 3.53 18.34 0.46
C TYR A 44 2.56 17.85 -0.62
N TYR A 45 1.44 17.23 -0.24
CA TYR A 45 0.47 16.69 -1.20
C TYR A 45 -0.37 17.80 -1.83
N ARG A 46 -0.76 18.84 -1.06
CA ARG A 46 -1.46 20.01 -1.59
C ARG A 46 -0.71 20.66 -2.76
N LYS A 47 0.61 20.89 -2.61
CA LYS A 47 1.43 21.49 -3.67
C LYS A 47 1.43 20.68 -4.97
N ARG A 48 1.36 19.35 -4.90
CA ARG A 48 1.30 18.49 -6.09
C ARG A 48 -0.05 18.61 -6.78
N ALA A 49 -1.13 18.66 -6.01
CA ALA A 49 -2.47 18.91 -6.54
C ALA A 49 -2.55 20.29 -7.20
N ALA A 50 -2.10 21.36 -6.53
CA ALA A 50 -2.03 22.70 -7.08
C ALA A 50 -1.15 22.79 -8.35
N GLY A 51 -0.13 21.92 -8.46
CA GLY A 51 0.70 21.78 -9.66
C GLY A 51 0.04 20.99 -10.80
N GLY A 52 -1.21 20.55 -10.62
CA GLY A 52 -2.01 19.93 -11.67
C GLY A 52 -1.79 18.42 -11.86
N VAL A 53 -1.24 17.70 -10.88
CA VAL A 53 -1.16 16.23 -10.94
C VAL A 53 -2.58 15.63 -10.95
N GLY A 54 -2.88 14.74 -11.90
CA GLY A 54 -4.20 14.14 -12.06
C GLY A 54 -4.57 13.17 -10.93
N LEU A 55 -3.62 12.34 -10.51
CA LEU A 55 -3.78 11.43 -9.35
C LEU A 55 -2.49 11.43 -8.52
N ILE A 56 -2.64 11.59 -7.22
CA ILE A 56 -1.56 11.41 -6.25
C ILE A 56 -1.70 10.03 -5.61
N VAL A 57 -0.68 9.17 -5.73
CA VAL A 57 -0.56 8.00 -4.84
C VAL A 57 0.37 8.38 -3.71
N THR A 58 -0.10 8.21 -2.46
CA THR A 58 0.69 8.61 -1.28
C THR A 58 1.92 7.74 -1.10
N GLU A 59 2.81 8.15 -0.22
CA GLU A 59 3.84 7.27 0.35
C GLU A 59 3.22 6.00 0.94
N GLY A 60 4.04 4.94 1.07
CA GLY A 60 3.61 3.69 1.70
C GLY A 60 2.99 3.94 3.06
N THR A 61 1.75 3.49 3.24
CA THR A 61 0.92 3.73 4.42
C THR A 61 0.56 2.38 5.04
N CYS A 62 1.07 2.12 6.24
CA CYS A 62 0.98 0.79 6.84
C CYS A 62 -0.44 0.45 7.28
N VAL A 63 -0.85 -0.78 6.97
CA VAL A 63 -2.11 -1.37 7.44
C VAL A 63 -2.04 -1.76 8.91
N ASP A 64 -3.19 -2.03 9.54
CA ASP A 64 -3.32 -2.36 10.97
C ASP A 64 -2.87 -3.79 11.27
N HIS A 65 -1.56 -4.02 11.18
CA HIS A 65 -0.94 -5.30 11.53
C HIS A 65 0.41 -5.08 12.22
N ILE A 66 0.70 -5.87 13.24
CA ILE A 66 1.86 -5.71 14.12
C ILE A 66 3.21 -5.68 13.39
N ALA A 67 3.33 -6.40 12.28
CA ALA A 67 4.55 -6.47 11.46
C ALA A 67 4.49 -5.63 10.18
N ALA A 68 3.46 -4.77 10.00
CA ALA A 68 3.28 -4.05 8.75
C ALA A 68 4.37 -3.02 8.47
N SER A 69 4.86 -2.34 9.51
CA SER A 69 5.89 -1.30 9.39
C SER A 69 7.31 -1.87 9.51
N GLY A 70 8.24 -1.31 8.76
CA GLY A 70 9.66 -1.66 8.81
C GLY A 70 10.57 -0.42 8.75
N TYR A 71 9.99 0.78 8.79
CA TYR A 71 10.71 2.06 8.67
C TYR A 71 10.17 3.06 9.70
N PRO A 72 11.04 3.95 10.24
CA PRO A 72 10.59 4.97 11.19
C PRO A 72 9.73 6.02 10.49
N ASN A 73 8.79 6.59 11.23
CA ASN A 73 8.00 7.76 10.83
C ASN A 73 7.26 7.59 9.48
N VAL A 74 6.87 6.36 9.13
CA VAL A 74 5.93 6.13 8.02
C VAL A 74 4.50 6.26 8.52
N PRO A 75 3.57 6.80 7.74
CA PRO A 75 2.19 6.97 8.19
C PRO A 75 1.45 5.63 8.23
N TYR A 76 0.41 5.57 9.07
CA TYR A 76 -0.49 4.43 9.18
C TYR A 76 -1.90 4.81 8.72
N ILE A 77 -2.69 3.83 8.26
CA ILE A 77 -4.08 4.00 7.82
C ILE A 77 -5.06 3.45 8.88
N HIS A 78 -4.73 3.60 10.13
CA HIS A 78 -5.58 3.15 11.25
C HIS A 78 -5.30 3.98 12.50
N GLY A 79 -6.27 4.00 13.43
CA GLY A 79 -6.20 4.82 14.64
C GLY A 79 -6.68 6.26 14.40
N GLU A 80 -7.35 6.81 15.39
CA GLU A 80 -8.10 8.06 15.28
C GLU A 80 -7.22 9.24 14.82
N ASP A 81 -6.10 9.50 15.50
CA ASP A 81 -5.21 10.63 15.19
C ASP A 81 -4.61 10.51 13.77
N ARG A 82 -4.27 9.29 13.35
CA ARG A 82 -3.67 9.02 12.02
C ARG A 82 -4.69 9.23 10.91
N LEU A 83 -5.93 8.77 11.12
CA LEU A 83 -7.03 9.00 10.18
C LEU A 83 -7.42 10.48 10.12
N ALA A 84 -7.42 11.19 11.25
CA ALA A 84 -7.62 12.64 11.29
C ALA A 84 -6.50 13.39 10.54
N GLY A 85 -5.24 12.94 10.68
CA GLY A 85 -4.11 13.47 9.90
C GLY A 85 -4.31 13.28 8.39
N TRP A 86 -4.71 12.09 7.97
CA TRP A 86 -5.03 11.81 6.57
C TRP A 86 -6.23 12.61 6.06
N LYS A 87 -7.25 12.83 6.90
CA LYS A 87 -8.40 13.67 6.51
C LYS A 87 -7.96 15.08 6.13
N ARG A 88 -7.04 15.69 6.88
CA ARG A 88 -6.48 17.01 6.54
C ARG A 88 -5.73 17.00 5.20
N VAL A 89 -4.97 15.92 4.91
CA VAL A 89 -4.28 15.76 3.64
C VAL A 89 -5.27 15.66 2.48
N VAL A 90 -6.29 14.81 2.61
CA VAL A 90 -7.34 14.61 1.60
C VAL A 90 -8.07 15.91 1.31
N ASP A 91 -8.52 16.62 2.36
CA ASP A 91 -9.23 17.88 2.21
C ASP A 91 -8.40 18.94 1.49
N ALA A 92 -7.10 19.04 1.83
CA ALA A 92 -6.20 20.00 1.19
C ALA A 92 -5.94 19.67 -0.30
N VAL A 93 -5.85 18.38 -0.66
CA VAL A 93 -5.73 17.95 -2.05
C VAL A 93 -7.00 18.21 -2.83
N HIS A 94 -8.17 17.91 -2.24
CA HIS A 94 -9.46 18.17 -2.86
C HIS A 94 -9.75 19.66 -3.06
N ALA A 95 -9.31 20.51 -2.12
CA ALA A 95 -9.44 21.98 -2.26
C ALA A 95 -8.70 22.52 -3.48
N GLU A 96 -7.65 21.87 -3.93
CA GLU A 96 -6.91 22.18 -5.17
C GLU A 96 -7.46 21.43 -6.42
N GLY A 97 -8.59 20.72 -6.28
CA GLY A 97 -9.20 19.94 -7.37
C GLY A 97 -8.47 18.64 -7.73
N GLY A 98 -7.51 18.20 -6.92
CA GLY A 98 -6.74 16.98 -7.11
C GLY A 98 -7.48 15.73 -6.67
N LYS A 99 -6.93 14.54 -7.06
CA LYS A 99 -7.37 13.22 -6.63
C LYS A 99 -6.22 12.50 -5.90
N ILE A 100 -6.56 11.72 -4.85
CA ILE A 100 -5.56 11.09 -3.99
C ILE A 100 -5.98 9.68 -3.56
N ALA A 101 -5.01 8.74 -3.56
CA ALA A 101 -5.16 7.36 -3.12
C ALA A 101 -4.03 7.00 -2.15
N PRO A 102 -4.28 6.35 -1.00
CA PRO A 102 -3.21 5.85 -0.17
C PRO A 102 -2.63 4.58 -0.78
N GLN A 103 -1.31 4.40 -0.67
CA GLN A 103 -0.68 3.11 -0.95
C GLN A 103 -0.70 2.26 0.32
N LEU A 104 -1.59 1.27 0.39
CA LEU A 104 -1.64 0.31 1.50
C LEU A 104 -0.42 -0.60 1.47
N TRP A 105 0.28 -0.68 2.60
CA TRP A 105 1.59 -1.28 2.66
C TRP A 105 1.79 -2.22 3.85
N HIS A 106 2.44 -3.34 3.59
CA HIS A 106 2.98 -4.25 4.57
C HIS A 106 4.37 -4.69 4.11
N VAL A 107 5.40 -4.37 4.89
CA VAL A 107 6.80 -4.58 4.46
C VAL A 107 7.23 -6.05 4.47
N GLY A 108 6.46 -6.93 5.11
CA GLY A 108 6.76 -8.36 5.15
C GLY A 108 8.11 -8.68 5.79
N GLY A 109 8.82 -9.62 5.23
CA GLY A 109 10.14 -10.04 5.69
C GLY A 109 11.23 -8.97 5.60
N MET A 110 10.95 -7.80 4.99
CA MET A 110 11.88 -6.67 5.00
C MET A 110 11.97 -5.97 6.36
N ARG A 111 10.96 -6.16 7.25
CA ARG A 111 11.01 -5.69 8.63
C ARG A 111 12.20 -6.32 9.36
N LYS A 112 12.89 -5.53 10.16
CA LYS A 112 13.94 -5.96 11.09
C LYS A 112 13.47 -5.73 12.52
N ARG A 113 13.90 -6.57 13.47
CA ARG A 113 13.75 -6.29 14.90
C ARG A 113 14.39 -4.95 15.26
N GLY A 114 13.88 -4.30 16.30
CA GLY A 114 14.34 -2.98 16.74
C GLY A 114 13.63 -1.79 16.07
N VAL A 115 12.72 -2.02 15.10
CA VAL A 115 11.95 -0.95 14.46
C VAL A 115 10.71 -0.64 15.29
N ALA A 116 10.60 0.62 15.75
CA ALA A 116 9.43 1.11 16.46
C ALA A 116 8.16 1.09 15.55
N PRO A 117 6.96 1.00 16.14
CA PRO A 117 6.68 0.93 17.58
C PRO A 117 6.89 -0.47 18.20
N GLU A 118 6.81 -1.56 17.42
CA GLU A 118 6.88 -2.94 17.92
C GLU A 118 8.29 -3.52 17.76
N GLY A 119 9.26 -3.05 18.58
CA GLY A 119 10.68 -3.37 18.43
C GLY A 119 11.02 -4.86 18.47
N ASP A 120 10.28 -5.67 19.21
CA ASP A 120 10.55 -7.11 19.36
C ASP A 120 9.89 -8.00 18.29
N VAL A 121 9.11 -7.40 17.37
CA VAL A 121 8.41 -8.15 16.32
C VAL A 121 9.31 -8.37 15.12
N ASP A 122 9.42 -9.63 14.68
CA ASP A 122 10.12 -10.00 13.44
C ASP A 122 9.33 -9.61 12.18
N GLY A 123 10.02 -9.60 11.04
CA GLY A 123 9.38 -9.55 9.74
C GLY A 123 8.63 -10.84 9.45
N TYR A 124 7.40 -10.73 8.95
CA TYR A 124 6.56 -11.84 8.53
C TYR A 124 6.82 -12.16 7.05
N ALA A 125 7.05 -13.42 6.73
CA ALA A 125 7.33 -13.83 5.35
C ALA A 125 6.63 -15.15 5.03
N PRO A 126 6.31 -15.44 3.75
CA PRO A 126 5.62 -16.68 3.39
C PRO A 126 6.35 -17.95 3.84
N SER A 127 7.67 -17.94 3.79
CA SER A 127 8.52 -19.09 4.17
C SER A 127 9.70 -18.67 5.06
N GLY A 128 9.54 -17.64 5.89
CA GLY A 128 10.58 -17.17 6.79
C GLY A 128 11.78 -16.51 6.08
N MET A 129 11.65 -16.16 4.81
CA MET A 129 12.72 -15.61 3.99
C MET A 129 12.37 -14.21 3.50
N ASN A 130 13.30 -13.26 3.66
CA ASN A 130 13.22 -11.96 3.00
C ASN A 130 13.92 -11.94 1.64
N MET A 131 14.84 -12.87 1.41
CA MET A 131 15.55 -13.10 0.15
C MET A 131 15.77 -14.62 -0.03
N PRO A 132 15.94 -15.11 -1.26
CA PRO A 132 16.19 -16.53 -1.51
C PRO A 132 17.32 -17.09 -0.66
N GLY A 133 17.05 -18.20 0.03
CA GLY A 133 18.02 -18.90 0.88
C GLY A 133 18.34 -18.25 2.23
N LYS A 134 17.81 -17.06 2.53
CA LYS A 134 18.03 -16.37 3.81
C LYS A 134 16.84 -16.57 4.75
N VAL A 135 16.78 -17.72 5.44
CA VAL A 135 15.73 -18.06 6.43
C VAL A 135 16.07 -17.38 7.76
N ASN A 136 15.52 -16.20 8.00
CA ASN A 136 15.81 -15.36 9.17
C ASN A 136 14.63 -14.47 9.58
N ARG A 137 13.41 -14.87 9.20
CA ARG A 137 12.17 -14.18 9.49
C ARG A 137 11.12 -15.16 10.06
N TYR A 138 10.06 -14.63 10.60
CA TYR A 138 8.93 -15.45 11.03
C TYR A 138 8.20 -16.03 9.79
N THR A 139 7.97 -17.35 9.81
CA THR A 139 7.18 -18.02 8.76
C THR A 139 5.70 -17.89 9.09
N MET A 140 4.95 -17.28 8.19
CA MET A 140 3.52 -17.03 8.36
C MET A 140 2.72 -18.35 8.37
N THR A 141 1.83 -18.47 9.36
CA THR A 141 0.76 -19.49 9.38
C THR A 141 -0.40 -19.05 8.48
N THR A 142 -1.39 -19.92 8.28
CA THR A 142 -2.63 -19.54 7.58
C THR A 142 -3.44 -18.51 8.36
N SER A 143 -3.41 -18.56 9.68
CA SER A 143 -4.06 -17.53 10.53
C SER A 143 -3.43 -16.15 10.33
N ASP A 144 -2.09 -16.07 10.24
CA ASP A 144 -1.41 -14.80 9.97
C ASP A 144 -1.76 -14.24 8.58
N ILE A 145 -1.99 -15.13 7.59
CA ILE A 145 -2.45 -14.74 6.27
C ILE A 145 -3.84 -14.10 6.36
N ASP A 146 -4.77 -14.73 7.10
CA ASP A 146 -6.12 -14.21 7.31
C ASP A 146 -6.11 -12.86 8.03
N ASP A 147 -5.26 -12.70 9.05
CA ASP A 147 -5.09 -11.44 9.80
C ASP A 147 -4.59 -10.31 8.88
N VAL A 148 -3.63 -10.60 8.01
CA VAL A 148 -3.14 -9.60 7.05
C VAL A 148 -4.21 -9.25 6.01
N ILE A 149 -4.97 -10.22 5.50
CA ILE A 149 -6.09 -9.96 4.58
C ILE A 149 -7.10 -9.01 5.24
N ALA A 150 -7.46 -9.27 6.49
CA ALA A 150 -8.36 -8.43 7.26
C ALA A 150 -7.80 -7.01 7.48
N ALA A 151 -6.48 -6.89 7.73
CA ALA A 151 -5.81 -5.60 7.90
C ALA A 151 -5.84 -4.74 6.63
N PHE A 152 -5.64 -5.34 5.45
CA PHE A 152 -5.77 -4.63 4.17
C PHE A 152 -7.21 -4.20 3.90
N ALA A 153 -8.18 -5.10 4.15
CA ALA A 153 -9.61 -4.80 3.99
C ALA A 153 -10.04 -3.63 4.89
N LYS A 154 -9.63 -3.67 6.17
CA LYS A 154 -9.84 -2.56 7.12
C LYS A 154 -9.20 -1.27 6.61
N GLY A 155 -7.96 -1.32 6.13
CA GLY A 155 -7.27 -0.16 5.59
C GLY A 155 -8.00 0.47 4.40
N ALA A 156 -8.54 -0.35 3.51
CA ALA A 156 -9.33 0.13 2.37
C ALA A 156 -10.65 0.79 2.83
N ARG A 157 -11.36 0.20 3.79
CA ARG A 157 -12.55 0.79 4.41
C ARG A 157 -12.25 2.13 5.06
N ASP A 158 -11.21 2.18 5.89
CA ASP A 158 -10.81 3.38 6.62
C ASP A 158 -10.38 4.49 5.65
N ALA A 159 -9.66 4.16 4.57
CA ALA A 159 -9.31 5.09 3.50
C ALA A 159 -10.55 5.69 2.83
N LYS A 160 -11.53 4.85 2.46
CA LYS A 160 -12.81 5.34 1.89
C LYS A 160 -13.54 6.25 2.87
N ALA A 161 -13.59 5.90 4.15
CA ALA A 161 -14.25 6.71 5.19
C ALA A 161 -13.57 8.07 5.41
N VAL A 162 -12.26 8.15 5.27
CA VAL A 162 -11.47 9.40 5.33
C VAL A 162 -11.76 10.30 4.13
N GLY A 163 -12.18 9.74 2.99
CA GLY A 163 -12.53 10.46 1.78
C GLY A 163 -11.52 10.36 0.64
N PHE A 164 -10.59 9.40 0.68
CA PHE A 164 -9.72 9.10 -0.46
C PHE A 164 -10.54 8.69 -1.69
N ASP A 165 -10.03 8.98 -2.88
CA ASP A 165 -10.71 8.72 -4.16
C ASP A 165 -10.50 7.30 -4.69
N ALA A 166 -9.48 6.62 -4.23
CA ALA A 166 -9.11 5.25 -4.58
C ALA A 166 -8.19 4.66 -3.50
N VAL A 167 -7.80 3.40 -3.65
CA VAL A 167 -6.75 2.76 -2.84
C VAL A 167 -5.77 2.05 -3.78
N GLU A 168 -4.47 2.19 -3.54
CA GLU A 168 -3.44 1.35 -4.17
C GLU A 168 -2.98 0.28 -3.17
N ILE A 169 -2.97 -0.98 -3.60
CA ILE A 169 -2.43 -2.14 -2.87
C ILE A 169 -0.99 -2.35 -3.34
N HIS A 170 -0.02 -2.30 -2.41
CA HIS A 170 1.39 -2.45 -2.72
C HIS A 170 1.81 -3.92 -2.84
N GLY A 171 1.85 -4.45 -4.05
CA GLY A 171 2.25 -5.82 -4.39
C GLY A 171 3.58 -5.92 -5.13
N ALA A 172 4.55 -5.05 -4.85
CA ALA A 172 5.81 -4.92 -5.58
C ALA A 172 7.03 -4.77 -4.65
N HIS A 173 8.22 -4.65 -5.24
CA HIS A 173 9.48 -4.21 -4.63
C HIS A 173 10.01 -5.11 -3.51
N GLY A 174 9.67 -6.40 -3.50
CA GLY A 174 10.14 -7.34 -2.49
C GLY A 174 9.44 -7.24 -1.13
N TYR A 175 8.31 -6.50 -1.02
CA TYR A 175 7.48 -6.46 0.17
C TYR A 175 6.52 -7.65 0.25
N LEU A 176 5.69 -7.74 1.28
CA LEU A 176 4.97 -8.96 1.63
C LEU A 176 4.23 -9.63 0.46
N LEU A 177 3.42 -8.89 -0.28
CA LEU A 177 2.64 -9.46 -1.38
C LEU A 177 3.54 -9.97 -2.50
N ASP A 178 4.60 -9.22 -2.83
CA ASP A 178 5.59 -9.63 -3.82
C ASP A 178 6.39 -10.87 -3.36
N GLN A 179 6.66 -11.00 -2.06
CA GLN A 179 7.29 -12.19 -1.48
C GLN A 179 6.41 -13.44 -1.65
N PHE A 180 5.09 -13.32 -1.59
CA PHE A 180 4.18 -14.42 -1.88
C PHE A 180 4.18 -14.79 -3.37
N LEU A 181 4.23 -13.81 -4.26
CA LEU A 181 4.24 -14.04 -5.72
C LEU A 181 5.54 -14.69 -6.21
N TRP A 182 6.67 -14.39 -5.58
CA TRP A 182 7.97 -14.86 -6.03
C TRP A 182 8.33 -16.23 -5.43
N GLU A 183 8.57 -17.21 -6.29
CA GLU A 183 8.98 -18.58 -5.89
C GLU A 183 10.29 -18.59 -5.10
N GLY A 184 11.20 -17.63 -5.32
CA GLY A 184 12.46 -17.52 -4.59
C GLY A 184 12.29 -17.27 -3.09
N THR A 185 11.19 -16.64 -2.67
CA THR A 185 10.87 -16.35 -1.27
C THR A 185 9.66 -17.12 -0.76
N ASN A 186 8.84 -17.68 -1.65
CA ASN A 186 7.67 -18.49 -1.30
C ASN A 186 7.91 -19.96 -1.60
N GLN A 187 8.37 -20.70 -0.61
CA GLN A 187 8.62 -22.13 -0.63
C GLN A 187 7.54 -22.93 0.12
N ARG A 188 6.31 -22.36 0.23
CA ARG A 188 5.18 -23.03 0.89
C ARG A 188 4.70 -24.22 0.06
N ASP A 189 4.23 -25.26 0.73
CA ASP A 189 3.65 -26.49 0.16
C ASP A 189 2.12 -26.57 0.30
N ASP A 190 1.51 -25.53 0.91
CA ASP A 190 0.06 -25.40 1.10
C ASP A 190 -0.67 -24.71 -0.09
N GLY A 191 -1.88 -24.22 0.18
CA GLY A 191 -2.72 -23.51 -0.79
C GLY A 191 -2.17 -22.16 -1.28
N TYR A 192 -1.09 -21.64 -0.67
CA TYR A 192 -0.47 -20.34 -0.96
C TYR A 192 0.94 -20.48 -1.58
N GLY A 193 1.41 -21.69 -1.88
CA GLY A 193 2.74 -21.95 -2.44
C GLY A 193 2.72 -22.85 -3.68
N GLY A 194 3.88 -23.05 -4.31
CA GLY A 194 4.03 -23.88 -5.50
C GLY A 194 3.68 -23.17 -6.80
N SER A 195 2.58 -23.50 -7.49
CA SER A 195 2.22 -22.90 -8.77
C SER A 195 1.92 -21.40 -8.66
N MET A 196 2.09 -20.66 -9.76
CA MET A 196 1.80 -19.22 -9.81
C MET A 196 0.36 -18.91 -9.37
N ALA A 197 -0.61 -19.75 -9.72
CA ALA A 197 -1.99 -19.60 -9.31
C ALA A 197 -2.16 -19.66 -7.77
N LYS A 198 -1.46 -20.59 -7.11
CA LYS A 198 -1.48 -20.69 -5.65
C LYS A 198 -0.72 -19.54 -4.98
N ARG A 199 0.45 -19.17 -5.51
CA ARG A 199 1.20 -18.00 -4.98
C ARG A 199 0.43 -16.68 -5.13
N GLY A 200 -0.36 -16.54 -6.21
CA GLY A 200 -1.22 -15.38 -6.46
C GLY A 200 -2.48 -15.33 -5.60
N ARG A 201 -2.86 -16.44 -4.97
CA ARG A 201 -4.08 -16.55 -4.16
C ARG A 201 -4.15 -15.50 -3.06
N PHE A 202 -3.07 -15.30 -2.31
CA PHE A 202 -3.03 -14.30 -1.22
C PHE A 202 -3.35 -12.89 -1.72
N VAL A 203 -2.74 -12.48 -2.84
CA VAL A 203 -3.02 -11.16 -3.44
C VAL A 203 -4.47 -11.06 -3.92
N ALA A 204 -4.99 -12.14 -4.54
CA ALA A 204 -6.38 -12.17 -5.00
C ALA A 204 -7.38 -12.06 -3.84
N GLU A 205 -7.12 -12.74 -2.73
CA GLU A 205 -7.96 -12.67 -1.52
C GLU A 205 -7.92 -11.29 -0.86
N ILE A 206 -6.75 -10.62 -0.81
CA ILE A 206 -6.65 -9.22 -0.37
C ILE A 206 -7.50 -8.30 -1.25
N VAL A 207 -7.38 -8.41 -2.58
CA VAL A 207 -8.17 -7.58 -3.51
C VAL A 207 -9.65 -7.84 -3.33
N ALA A 208 -10.08 -9.09 -3.18
CA ALA A 208 -11.47 -9.46 -2.96
C ALA A 208 -12.00 -8.91 -1.62
N ALA A 209 -11.22 -9.02 -0.54
CA ALA A 209 -11.58 -8.51 0.78
C ALA A 209 -11.66 -6.97 0.78
N CYS A 210 -10.71 -6.28 0.18
CA CYS A 210 -10.79 -4.82 -0.01
C CYS A 210 -12.04 -4.43 -0.82
N ARG A 211 -12.33 -5.16 -1.92
CA ARG A 211 -13.52 -4.92 -2.75
C ARG A 211 -14.82 -5.09 -1.98
N SER A 212 -14.90 -6.09 -1.10
CA SER A 212 -16.05 -6.31 -0.23
C SER A 212 -16.32 -5.13 0.71
N GLU A 213 -15.25 -4.51 1.25
CA GLU A 213 -15.36 -3.36 2.16
C GLU A 213 -15.72 -2.05 1.45
N VAL A 214 -15.18 -1.83 0.24
CA VAL A 214 -15.36 -0.53 -0.44
C VAL A 214 -16.49 -0.52 -1.48
N GLY A 215 -17.06 -1.68 -1.84
CA GLY A 215 -18.09 -1.80 -2.86
C GLY A 215 -17.57 -1.74 -4.29
N SER A 216 -18.48 -1.92 -5.29
CA SER A 216 -18.13 -2.05 -6.72
C SER A 216 -17.49 -0.81 -7.33
N ASP A 217 -17.92 0.37 -6.88
CA ASP A 217 -17.67 1.64 -7.57
C ASP A 217 -16.41 2.37 -7.09
N PHE A 218 -15.85 1.92 -5.97
CA PHE A 218 -14.62 2.52 -5.44
C PHE A 218 -13.38 1.93 -6.13
N PRO A 219 -12.52 2.74 -6.77
CA PRO A 219 -11.37 2.23 -7.51
C PRO A 219 -10.33 1.55 -6.62
N LEU A 220 -9.90 0.34 -7.01
CA LEU A 220 -8.77 -0.37 -6.42
C LEU A 220 -7.67 -0.49 -7.47
N ILE A 221 -6.45 -0.14 -7.08
CA ILE A 221 -5.23 -0.19 -7.89
C ILE A 221 -4.33 -1.26 -7.30
N LEU A 222 -3.78 -2.14 -8.12
CA LEU A 222 -2.73 -3.08 -7.71
C LEU A 222 -1.41 -2.66 -8.36
N ARG A 223 -0.43 -2.32 -7.54
CA ARG A 223 0.95 -2.11 -8.00
C ARG A 223 1.73 -3.40 -7.87
N TRP A 224 2.34 -3.85 -8.94
CA TRP A 224 3.20 -5.04 -8.98
C TRP A 224 4.47 -4.78 -9.79
N SER A 225 5.50 -5.62 -9.60
CA SER A 225 6.77 -5.54 -10.34
C SER A 225 7.18 -6.90 -10.90
N GLN A 226 7.76 -6.88 -12.11
CA GLN A 226 8.31 -8.09 -12.73
C GLN A 226 9.76 -8.37 -12.32
N TRP A 227 10.53 -7.32 -12.05
CA TRP A 227 11.91 -7.48 -11.58
C TRP A 227 11.94 -7.93 -10.12
N LYS A 228 12.95 -8.72 -9.78
CA LYS A 228 13.20 -9.16 -8.41
C LYS A 228 14.61 -8.75 -8.01
N GLN A 229 14.78 -8.34 -6.76
CA GLN A 229 16.10 -8.07 -6.21
C GLN A 229 16.81 -9.41 -6.00
N GLN A 230 17.89 -9.62 -6.73
CA GLN A 230 18.77 -10.77 -6.60
C GLN A 230 20.17 -10.22 -6.28
N ASP A 231 20.91 -10.93 -5.39
CA ASP A 231 22.33 -10.64 -5.10
C ASP A 231 23.24 -11.18 -6.19
#